data_dc149e368eb6bfda07403defeddc8bec
#
_entry.id   dc149e368eb6bfda07403defeddc8bec
#
_cell.length_a   1.000
_cell.length_b   1.000
_cell.length_c   1.000
_cell.angle_alpha   90.00
_cell.angle_beta   90.00
_cell.angle_gamma   90.00
#
_symmetry.space_group_name_H-M   'P 1'
#
loop_
_entity.id
_entity.type
_entity.pdbx_description
1 polymer ?
#
loop_
_entity_poly.entity_id
_entity_poly.type
_entity_poly.pdbx_seq_one_letter_code
_entity_poly.pdbx_strand_id
1 'polypeptide(L)'
;MKVISYNLRKHRAAVELSKLVDEHAIDVLCLQECDTRDIPSEIAGLRLAEATQRNRLGLAVYYRENSFHAVEVRALALKKSLHDYVLKPAEERMLGVRLRDIDNGREVIVASFHAAPLTALNSLRRHQIRTALSELQNLGPGLPALMVGDYNYPVFKEHLGQKVRDQGYELTLSDARTYTRYRFFRGHYDFATSVGFDIAHIRTLPQGLSDHLPILITAEVSTSHAPTGS
;
A
#
# COMPACT_ATOMS: atom_id res chain seq x y z
N MET A 1 5.58 -2.20 13.86
CA MET A 1 4.30 -2.03 13.14
C MET A 1 4.10 -3.19 12.17
N LYS A 2 2.91 -3.79 12.17
CA LYS A 2 2.51 -4.84 11.22
C LYS A 2 1.48 -4.29 10.24
N VAL A 3 1.74 -4.43 8.95
CA VAL A 3 0.87 -3.93 7.88
C VAL A 3 0.48 -5.09 6.96
N ILE A 4 -0.81 -5.22 6.64
CA ILE A 4 -1.25 -6.07 5.55
C ILE A 4 -1.61 -5.21 4.35
N SER A 5 -1.18 -5.64 3.15
CA SER A 5 -1.67 -5.14 1.87
C SER A 5 -2.38 -6.25 1.11
N TYR A 6 -3.56 -5.95 0.57
CA TYR A 6 -4.36 -6.93 -0.15
C TYR A 6 -5.18 -6.30 -1.29
N ASN A 7 -4.93 -6.77 -2.52
CA ASN A 7 -5.78 -6.49 -3.66
C ASN A 7 -7.01 -7.44 -3.62
N LEU A 8 -8.21 -6.87 -3.45
CA LEU A 8 -9.44 -7.62 -3.21
C LEU A 8 -10.09 -8.24 -4.48
N ARG A 9 -9.47 -8.09 -5.63
CA ARG A 9 -10.03 -8.58 -6.90
C ARG A 9 -11.49 -8.18 -7.10
N LYS A 10 -11.72 -6.90 -7.35
CA LYS A 10 -13.08 -6.35 -7.51
C LYS A 10 -13.96 -6.60 -6.28
N HIS A 11 -13.41 -6.37 -5.10
CA HIS A 11 -14.08 -6.50 -3.81
C HIS A 11 -14.44 -7.93 -3.37
N ARG A 12 -14.09 -8.97 -4.16
CA ARG A 12 -14.50 -10.36 -3.87
C ARG A 12 -13.94 -10.92 -2.56
N ALA A 13 -12.72 -10.54 -2.21
CA ALA A 13 -12.06 -11.02 -1.01
C ALA A 13 -12.40 -10.19 0.26
N ALA A 14 -13.34 -9.26 0.19
CA ALA A 14 -13.72 -8.42 1.34
C ALA A 14 -14.25 -9.23 2.53
N VAL A 15 -14.92 -10.36 2.26
CA VAL A 15 -15.47 -11.25 3.30
C VAL A 15 -14.40 -11.94 4.16
N GLU A 16 -13.13 -11.92 3.72
CA GLU A 16 -12.01 -12.56 4.43
C GLU A 16 -11.31 -11.59 5.41
N LEU A 17 -11.59 -10.30 5.32
CA LEU A 17 -10.79 -9.26 5.99
C LEU A 17 -10.82 -9.37 7.50
N SER A 18 -11.98 -9.59 8.14
CA SER A 18 -12.06 -9.71 9.59
C SER A 18 -11.19 -10.86 10.11
N LYS A 19 -11.29 -12.03 9.48
CA LYS A 19 -10.48 -13.19 9.83
C LYS A 19 -8.98 -12.89 9.67
N LEU A 20 -8.61 -12.26 8.57
CA LEU A 20 -7.22 -11.93 8.27
C LEU A 20 -6.62 -10.96 9.30
N VAL A 21 -7.40 -9.96 9.74
CA VAL A 21 -7.00 -9.00 10.78
C VAL A 21 -6.82 -9.68 12.13
N ASP A 22 -7.77 -10.53 12.53
CA ASP A 22 -7.75 -11.23 13.82
C ASP A 22 -6.57 -12.21 13.92
N GLU A 23 -6.32 -13.01 12.85
CA GLU A 23 -5.26 -14.03 12.85
C GLU A 23 -3.85 -13.43 12.93
N HIS A 24 -3.64 -12.19 12.44
CA HIS A 24 -2.31 -11.60 12.34
C HIS A 24 -2.05 -10.45 13.29
N ALA A 25 -3.06 -9.98 14.04
CA ALA A 25 -2.97 -8.87 14.98
C ALA A 25 -2.21 -7.67 14.35
N ILE A 26 -2.74 -7.17 13.23
CA ILE A 26 -2.12 -6.10 12.46
C ILE A 26 -2.48 -4.71 12.99
N ASP A 27 -1.62 -3.75 12.66
CA ASP A 27 -1.79 -2.35 13.03
C ASP A 27 -2.45 -1.54 11.91
N VAL A 28 -2.14 -1.87 10.65
CA VAL A 28 -2.66 -1.16 9.46
C VAL A 28 -3.04 -2.15 8.37
N LEU A 29 -4.17 -1.86 7.69
CA LEU A 29 -4.65 -2.64 6.55
C LEU A 29 -4.78 -1.72 5.34
N CYS A 30 -4.05 -2.03 4.26
CA CYS A 30 -4.03 -1.31 2.98
C CYS A 30 -4.71 -2.15 1.91
N LEU A 31 -5.84 -1.66 1.38
CA LEU A 31 -6.66 -2.40 0.44
C LEU A 31 -6.63 -1.78 -0.96
N GLN A 32 -6.68 -2.63 -1.99
CA GLN A 32 -6.83 -2.26 -3.38
C GLN A 32 -8.04 -2.99 -4.00
N GLU A 33 -8.58 -2.43 -5.06
CA GLU A 33 -9.78 -2.92 -5.75
C GLU A 33 -11.01 -3.07 -4.83
N CYS A 34 -11.20 -2.14 -3.88
CA CYS A 34 -12.38 -2.08 -3.02
C CYS A 34 -13.58 -1.47 -3.76
N ASP A 35 -14.79 -1.96 -3.54
CA ASP A 35 -15.99 -1.13 -3.71
C ASP A 35 -16.11 -0.22 -2.47
N THR A 36 -15.65 1.01 -2.59
CA THR A 36 -15.55 1.95 -1.48
C THR A 36 -16.89 2.44 -0.94
N ARG A 37 -17.99 2.06 -1.56
CA ARG A 37 -19.36 2.32 -1.09
C ARG A 37 -19.90 1.20 -0.20
N ASP A 38 -19.23 0.04 -0.22
CA ASP A 38 -19.65 -1.20 0.46
C ASP A 38 -18.57 -1.69 1.45
N ILE A 39 -17.70 -0.80 1.93
CA ILE A 39 -16.73 -1.14 2.98
C ILE A 39 -17.20 -0.61 4.33
N PRO A 40 -17.04 -1.39 5.40
CA PRO A 40 -17.44 -0.96 6.74
C PRO A 40 -16.50 0.12 7.28
N SER A 41 -16.99 0.92 8.23
CA SER A 41 -16.18 1.90 8.96
C SER A 41 -15.17 1.25 9.91
N GLU A 42 -15.38 -0.01 10.26
CA GLU A 42 -14.52 -0.79 11.15
C GLU A 42 -14.41 -2.24 10.70
N ILE A 43 -13.20 -2.83 10.80
CA ILE A 43 -12.92 -4.24 10.52
C ILE A 43 -12.08 -4.80 11.68
N ALA A 44 -12.64 -5.67 12.51
CA ALA A 44 -11.94 -6.39 13.58
C ALA A 44 -11.05 -5.46 14.44
N GLY A 45 -11.62 -4.32 14.88
CA GLY A 45 -10.94 -3.32 15.70
C GLY A 45 -9.96 -2.42 14.93
N LEU A 46 -9.98 -2.45 13.60
CA LEU A 46 -9.32 -1.46 12.75
C LEU A 46 -10.36 -0.45 12.26
N ARG A 47 -10.12 0.82 12.50
CA ARG A 47 -10.95 1.93 12.04
C ARG A 47 -10.54 2.36 10.62
N LEU A 48 -11.52 2.65 9.79
CA LEU A 48 -11.29 3.26 8.47
C LEU A 48 -10.71 4.68 8.63
N ALA A 49 -9.51 4.90 8.12
CA ALA A 49 -8.95 6.25 8.02
C ALA A 49 -9.62 7.01 6.87
N GLU A 50 -9.68 6.39 5.70
CA GLU A 50 -10.31 6.94 4.50
C GLU A 50 -10.41 5.89 3.40
N ALA A 51 -11.27 6.16 2.41
CA ALA A 51 -11.36 5.43 1.16
C ALA A 51 -11.46 6.40 -0.03
N THR A 52 -10.90 6.02 -1.18
CA THR A 52 -10.94 6.85 -2.37
C THR A 52 -12.36 7.01 -2.90
N GLN A 53 -12.73 8.24 -3.32
CA GLN A 53 -14.10 8.61 -3.69
C GLN A 53 -14.35 8.52 -5.21
N ARG A 54 -13.30 8.67 -6.03
CA ARG A 54 -13.40 8.86 -7.48
C ARG A 54 -13.05 7.61 -8.29
N ASN A 55 -13.15 6.45 -7.66
CA ASN A 55 -12.80 5.18 -8.30
C ASN A 55 -14.00 4.24 -8.34
N ARG A 56 -14.13 3.51 -9.45
CA ARG A 56 -15.04 2.37 -9.51
C ARG A 56 -14.59 1.24 -8.58
N LEU A 57 -13.27 1.04 -8.50
CA LEU A 57 -12.59 0.14 -7.58
C LEU A 57 -11.47 0.95 -6.94
N GLY A 58 -11.61 1.23 -5.65
CA GLY A 58 -10.78 2.17 -4.94
C GLY A 58 -9.75 1.55 -4.04
N LEU A 59 -9.15 2.43 -3.26
CA LEU A 59 -8.23 2.12 -2.18
C LEU A 59 -8.91 2.41 -0.85
N ALA A 60 -8.54 1.66 0.19
CA ALA A 60 -8.91 1.98 1.55
C ALA A 60 -7.71 1.73 2.49
N VAL A 61 -7.61 2.51 3.55
CA VAL A 61 -6.64 2.32 4.62
C VAL A 61 -7.37 2.29 5.96
N TYR A 62 -7.13 1.24 6.71
CA TYR A 62 -7.60 1.08 8.09
C TYR A 62 -6.41 1.07 9.03
N TYR A 63 -6.62 1.52 10.26
CA TYR A 63 -5.60 1.55 11.30
C TYR A 63 -6.17 1.16 12.66
N ARG A 64 -5.32 0.69 13.57
CA ARG A 64 -5.71 0.31 14.94
C ARG A 64 -5.83 1.54 15.82
N GLU A 65 -7.07 1.90 16.17
CA GLU A 65 -7.41 3.15 16.87
C GLU A 65 -6.82 3.23 18.28
N ASN A 66 -6.61 2.11 18.94
CA ASN A 66 -5.99 2.08 20.27
C ASN A 66 -4.45 2.19 20.24
N SER A 67 -3.84 2.15 19.07
CA SER A 67 -2.38 2.29 18.90
C SER A 67 -1.98 3.54 18.13
N PHE A 68 -2.88 4.07 17.28
CA PHE A 68 -2.59 5.19 16.40
C PHE A 68 -3.74 6.20 16.33
N HIS A 69 -3.39 7.45 16.01
CA HIS A 69 -4.32 8.48 15.55
C HIS A 69 -4.01 8.87 14.11
N ALA A 70 -5.03 8.92 13.25
CA ALA A 70 -4.89 9.47 11.91
C ALA A 70 -4.82 11.01 12.00
N VAL A 71 -3.69 11.58 11.60
CA VAL A 71 -3.41 13.03 11.67
C VAL A 71 -3.80 13.73 10.38
N GLU A 72 -3.47 13.12 9.25
CA GLU A 72 -3.75 13.64 7.92
C GLU A 72 -3.96 12.48 6.94
N VAL A 73 -4.88 12.69 6.00
CA VAL A 73 -5.15 11.72 4.93
C VAL A 73 -5.11 12.43 3.59
N ARG A 74 -4.50 11.79 2.58
CA ARG A 74 -4.41 12.34 1.23
C ARG A 74 -4.62 11.26 0.18
N ALA A 75 -5.69 11.40 -0.60
CA ALA A 75 -5.91 10.64 -1.82
C ALA A 75 -5.31 11.38 -3.02
N LEU A 76 -4.56 10.66 -3.86
CA LEU A 76 -3.84 11.26 -4.99
C LEU A 76 -4.26 10.67 -6.31
N ALA A 77 -4.71 11.55 -7.21
CA ALA A 77 -4.89 11.25 -8.62
C ALA A 77 -3.54 11.27 -9.33
N LEU A 78 -3.14 10.13 -9.89
CA LEU A 78 -1.92 10.02 -10.68
C LEU A 78 -2.23 9.98 -12.18
N LYS A 79 -1.19 10.16 -13.02
CA LYS A 79 -1.35 10.13 -14.49
C LYS A 79 -2.09 8.87 -14.94
N LYS A 80 -3.14 9.06 -15.71
CA LYS A 80 -4.03 8.00 -16.22
C LYS A 80 -3.38 7.20 -17.35
N SER A 81 -3.72 5.90 -17.42
CA SER A 81 -3.46 5.07 -18.60
C SER A 81 -4.58 5.24 -19.65
N LEU A 82 -4.35 4.81 -20.89
CA LEU A 82 -5.42 4.75 -21.90
C LEU A 82 -6.59 3.88 -21.45
N HIS A 83 -6.31 2.79 -20.74
CA HIS A 83 -7.32 1.93 -20.13
C HIS A 83 -8.19 2.70 -19.13
N ASP A 84 -7.59 3.58 -18.36
CA ASP A 84 -8.30 4.43 -17.40
C ASP A 84 -9.26 5.43 -18.07
N TYR A 85 -9.00 5.86 -19.27
CA TYR A 85 -9.92 6.72 -20.04
C TYR A 85 -11.14 5.95 -20.59
N VAL A 86 -10.96 4.68 -20.96
CA VAL A 86 -11.99 3.88 -21.64
C VAL A 86 -12.95 3.22 -20.64
N LEU A 87 -12.44 2.68 -19.52
CA LEU A 87 -13.22 1.84 -18.60
C LEU A 87 -13.71 2.56 -17.32
N LYS A 88 -13.78 3.86 -17.31
CA LYS A 88 -14.12 4.69 -16.13
C LYS A 88 -13.26 4.32 -14.91
N PRO A 89 -12.30 5.12 -14.63
CA PRO A 89 -11.00 4.75 -14.14
C PRO A 89 -10.83 4.81 -12.65
N ALA A 90 -9.74 4.20 -12.23
CA ALA A 90 -9.05 4.57 -11.02
C ALA A 90 -8.35 5.93 -11.25
N GLU A 91 -8.91 7.02 -10.76
CA GLU A 91 -8.25 8.34 -10.76
C GLU A 91 -7.26 8.44 -9.62
N GLU A 92 -7.65 7.99 -8.43
CA GLU A 92 -6.87 8.02 -7.20
C GLU A 92 -6.13 6.69 -7.06
N ARG A 93 -4.82 6.72 -7.26
CA ARG A 93 -3.96 5.52 -7.27
C ARG A 93 -3.06 5.39 -6.05
N MET A 94 -3.08 6.37 -5.16
CA MET A 94 -2.44 6.33 -3.87
C MET A 94 -3.37 6.94 -2.82
N LEU A 95 -3.43 6.30 -1.66
CA LEU A 95 -4.09 6.81 -0.47
C LEU A 95 -3.09 6.74 0.68
N GLY A 96 -2.57 7.90 1.06
CA GLY A 96 -1.60 8.06 2.14
C GLY A 96 -2.26 8.54 3.42
N VAL A 97 -1.86 7.98 4.55
CA VAL A 97 -2.31 8.34 5.88
C VAL A 97 -1.10 8.62 6.76
N ARG A 98 -1.05 9.80 7.40
CA ARG A 98 -0.11 10.12 8.46
C ARG A 98 -0.70 9.68 9.78
N LEU A 99 -0.04 8.76 10.44
CA LEU A 99 -0.42 8.16 11.70
C LEU A 99 0.51 8.64 12.80
N ARG A 100 -0.06 8.99 13.97
CA ARG A 100 0.69 9.25 15.19
C ARG A 100 0.51 8.09 16.14
N ASP A 101 1.61 7.48 16.55
CA ASP A 101 1.67 6.46 17.59
C ASP A 101 1.26 7.07 18.94
N ILE A 102 0.31 6.44 19.63
CA ILE A 102 -0.25 6.96 20.88
C ILE A 102 0.75 6.85 22.02
N ASP A 103 1.55 5.79 22.05
CA ASP A 103 2.44 5.48 23.17
C ASP A 103 3.67 6.40 23.21
N ASN A 104 4.21 6.74 22.03
CA ASN A 104 5.46 7.49 21.95
C ASN A 104 5.36 8.81 21.18
N GLY A 105 4.20 9.14 20.61
CA GLY A 105 3.95 10.37 19.88
C GLY A 105 4.63 10.47 18.51
N ARG A 106 5.33 9.43 18.05
CA ARG A 106 6.02 9.43 16.76
C ARG A 106 5.00 9.39 15.61
N GLU A 107 5.33 10.10 14.55
CA GLU A 107 4.53 10.10 13.35
C GLU A 107 5.20 9.26 12.25
N VAL A 108 4.37 8.53 11.52
CA VAL A 108 4.76 7.73 10.36
C VAL A 108 3.73 7.88 9.25
N ILE A 109 4.12 7.60 8.03
CA ILE A 109 3.20 7.61 6.88
C ILE A 109 3.05 6.18 6.37
N VAL A 110 1.80 5.74 6.17
CA VAL A 110 1.49 4.49 5.49
C VAL A 110 0.57 4.79 4.32
N ALA A 111 0.84 4.18 3.17
CA ALA A 111 0.03 4.38 1.98
C ALA A 111 -0.34 3.08 1.28
N SER A 112 -1.61 3.00 0.83
CA SER A 112 -2.08 2.01 -0.13
C SER A 112 -1.85 2.53 -1.55
N PHE A 113 -1.27 1.70 -2.42
CA PHE A 113 -0.94 2.05 -3.80
C PHE A 113 -1.46 0.99 -4.78
N HIS A 114 -1.99 1.46 -5.92
CA HIS A 114 -2.40 0.59 -7.01
C HIS A 114 -2.01 1.21 -8.36
N ALA A 115 -0.95 0.71 -8.95
CA ALA A 115 -0.44 1.20 -10.23
C ALA A 115 -1.36 0.88 -11.41
N ALA A 116 -1.11 1.49 -12.56
CA ALA A 116 -1.79 1.18 -13.81
C ALA A 116 -1.67 -0.32 -14.15
N PRO A 117 -2.72 -0.92 -14.75
CA PRO A 117 -2.78 -2.36 -15.01
C PRO A 117 -1.65 -2.83 -15.94
N LEU A 118 -1.43 -4.15 -16.00
CA LEU A 118 -0.37 -4.78 -16.80
C LEU A 118 -0.41 -4.42 -18.28
N THR A 119 -1.57 -4.06 -18.82
CA THR A 119 -1.74 -3.58 -20.20
C THR A 119 -1.14 -2.19 -20.45
N ALA A 120 -0.85 -1.43 -19.40
CA ALA A 120 -0.16 -0.14 -19.53
C ALA A 120 1.35 -0.30 -19.69
N LEU A 121 2.03 0.75 -20.17
CA LEU A 121 3.48 0.75 -20.31
C LEU A 121 4.19 0.82 -18.94
N ASN A 122 5.34 0.16 -18.83
CA ASN A 122 6.20 0.24 -17.65
C ASN A 122 6.68 1.68 -17.36
N SER A 123 6.84 2.50 -18.39
CA SER A 123 7.19 3.94 -18.24
C SER A 123 6.13 4.72 -17.46
N LEU A 124 4.85 4.43 -17.71
CA LEU A 124 3.75 5.06 -16.96
C LEU A 124 3.77 4.62 -15.50
N ARG A 125 3.90 3.30 -15.23
CA ARG A 125 4.00 2.79 -13.84
C ARG A 125 5.17 3.40 -13.08
N ARG A 126 6.36 3.48 -13.72
CA ARG A 126 7.52 4.18 -13.12
C ARG A 126 7.22 5.65 -12.80
N HIS A 127 6.53 6.34 -13.71
CA HIS A 127 6.12 7.72 -13.46
C HIS A 127 5.15 7.81 -12.28
N GLN A 128 4.14 6.93 -12.22
CA GLN A 128 3.18 6.87 -11.11
C GLN A 128 3.88 6.59 -9.77
N ILE A 129 4.77 5.60 -9.71
CA ILE A 129 5.53 5.27 -8.51
C ILE A 129 6.37 6.48 -8.07
N ARG A 130 7.13 7.09 -8.98
CA ARG A 130 7.96 8.25 -8.67
C ARG A 130 7.13 9.41 -8.11
N THR A 131 6.01 9.72 -8.74
CA THR A 131 5.12 10.80 -8.28
C THR A 131 4.53 10.45 -6.91
N ALA A 132 4.08 9.21 -6.69
CA ALA A 132 3.56 8.77 -5.41
C ALA A 132 4.59 8.93 -4.27
N LEU A 133 5.85 8.51 -4.49
CA LEU A 133 6.92 8.67 -3.50
C LEU A 133 7.21 10.13 -3.16
N SER A 134 7.23 11.02 -4.17
CA SER A 134 7.37 12.46 -3.97
C SER A 134 6.23 13.04 -3.14
N GLU A 135 5.00 12.59 -3.39
CA GLU A 135 3.82 13.07 -2.65
C GLU A 135 3.74 12.53 -1.22
N LEU A 136 4.31 11.36 -0.94
CA LEU A 136 4.48 10.90 0.45
C LEU A 136 5.40 11.83 1.25
N GLN A 137 6.48 12.31 0.64
CA GLN A 137 7.36 13.30 1.27
C GLN A 137 6.62 14.62 1.56
N ASN A 138 5.69 15.02 0.67
CA ASN A 138 4.87 16.23 0.88
C ASN A 138 3.81 16.04 1.99
N LEU A 139 3.38 14.80 2.26
CA LEU A 139 2.45 14.49 3.35
C LEU A 139 3.10 14.59 4.74
N GLY A 140 4.42 14.42 4.81
CA GLY A 140 5.19 14.58 6.04
C GLY A 140 6.70 14.59 5.75
N PRO A 141 7.28 15.78 5.48
CA PRO A 141 8.71 15.88 5.18
C PRO A 141 9.56 15.29 6.30
N GLY A 142 10.45 14.37 5.95
CA GLY A 142 11.36 13.73 6.90
C GLY A 142 10.76 12.67 7.79
N LEU A 143 9.46 12.37 7.66
CA LEU A 143 8.85 11.27 8.40
C LEU A 143 9.17 9.90 7.76
N PRO A 144 9.28 8.83 8.56
CA PRO A 144 9.30 7.48 8.04
C PRO A 144 8.04 7.21 7.20
N ALA A 145 8.22 6.69 5.99
CA ALA A 145 7.10 6.41 5.09
C ALA A 145 7.19 5.00 4.50
N LEU A 146 6.04 4.32 4.45
CA LEU A 146 5.85 2.98 3.91
C LEU A 146 4.70 3.01 2.91
N MET A 147 4.98 2.76 1.63
CA MET A 147 3.96 2.56 0.60
C MET A 147 3.90 1.09 0.20
N VAL A 148 2.71 0.50 0.28
CA VAL A 148 2.46 -0.91 -0.02
C VAL A 148 1.31 -1.05 -1.00
N GLY A 149 1.28 -2.13 -1.77
CA GLY A 149 0.17 -2.38 -2.68
C GLY A 149 0.53 -3.13 -3.94
N ASP A 150 -0.38 -3.09 -4.90
CA ASP A 150 -0.21 -3.67 -6.23
C ASP A 150 0.48 -2.68 -7.18
N TYR A 151 1.77 -2.87 -7.38
CA TYR A 151 2.57 -2.05 -8.28
C TYR A 151 2.44 -2.46 -9.76
N ASN A 152 1.81 -3.59 -10.05
CA ASN A 152 1.64 -4.11 -11.41
C ASN A 152 2.93 -4.10 -12.24
N TYR A 153 4.10 -4.30 -11.58
CA TYR A 153 5.43 -4.18 -12.20
C TYR A 153 6.08 -5.56 -12.40
N PRO A 154 5.87 -6.20 -13.56
CA PRO A 154 6.17 -7.63 -13.74
C PRO A 154 7.66 -7.93 -13.91
N VAL A 155 8.44 -7.03 -14.53
CA VAL A 155 9.82 -7.29 -14.99
C VAL A 155 10.74 -6.11 -14.68
N PHE A 156 12.07 -6.36 -14.76
CA PHE A 156 13.12 -5.32 -14.55
C PHE A 156 13.03 -4.60 -13.19
N LYS A 157 12.77 -5.37 -12.13
CA LYS A 157 12.65 -4.82 -10.76
C LYS A 157 13.95 -4.19 -10.25
N GLU A 158 15.10 -4.66 -10.71
CA GLU A 158 16.40 -4.06 -10.40
C GLU A 158 16.48 -2.60 -10.87
N HIS A 159 16.03 -2.33 -12.10
CA HIS A 159 15.95 -0.95 -12.62
C HIS A 159 14.93 -0.10 -11.85
N LEU A 160 13.83 -0.69 -11.39
CA LEU A 160 12.87 0.00 -10.53
C LEU A 160 13.50 0.29 -9.17
N GLY A 161 14.15 -0.72 -8.56
CA GLY A 161 14.84 -0.59 -7.28
C GLY A 161 15.88 0.53 -7.28
N GLN A 162 16.69 0.65 -8.37
CA GLN A 162 17.62 1.77 -8.49
C GLN A 162 16.90 3.13 -8.49
N LYS A 163 15.83 3.28 -9.29
CA LYS A 163 15.05 4.53 -9.36
C LYS A 163 14.33 4.88 -8.07
N VAL A 164 13.96 3.90 -7.28
CA VAL A 164 13.38 4.06 -5.95
C VAL A 164 14.47 4.55 -4.97
N ARG A 165 15.67 3.94 -5.01
CA ARG A 165 16.84 4.41 -4.23
C ARG A 165 17.27 5.82 -4.58
N ASP A 166 17.22 6.20 -5.86
CA ASP A 166 17.54 7.57 -6.31
C ASP A 166 16.62 8.63 -5.68
N GLN A 167 15.47 8.22 -5.15
CA GLN A 167 14.53 9.07 -4.38
C GLN A 167 14.65 8.92 -2.87
N GLY A 168 15.64 8.18 -2.37
CA GLY A 168 15.87 7.95 -0.95
C GLY A 168 15.00 6.83 -0.34
N TYR A 169 14.28 6.05 -1.17
CA TYR A 169 13.47 4.92 -0.71
C TYR A 169 14.15 3.59 -1.01
N GLU A 170 13.80 2.59 -0.23
CA GLU A 170 14.14 1.20 -0.49
C GLU A 170 12.94 0.44 -1.09
N LEU A 171 13.23 -0.58 -1.90
CA LEU A 171 12.23 -1.48 -2.46
C LEU A 171 12.45 -2.88 -1.86
N THR A 172 11.43 -3.40 -1.19
CA THR A 172 11.43 -4.74 -0.59
C THR A 172 10.36 -5.60 -1.25
N LEU A 173 10.77 -6.74 -1.81
CA LEU A 173 9.87 -7.70 -2.44
C LEU A 173 9.30 -8.67 -1.40
N SER A 174 8.12 -9.23 -1.69
CA SER A 174 7.55 -10.36 -0.97
C SER A 174 8.41 -11.63 -1.13
N ASP A 175 8.36 -12.52 -0.15
CA ASP A 175 9.07 -13.81 -0.14
C ASP A 175 8.65 -14.75 -1.27
N ALA A 176 7.41 -14.64 -1.74
CA ALA A 176 6.90 -15.41 -2.86
C ALA A 176 6.16 -14.52 -3.88
N ARG A 177 5.87 -15.10 -5.03
CA ARG A 177 5.08 -14.45 -6.09
C ARG A 177 3.65 -14.24 -5.62
N THR A 178 3.11 -13.03 -5.78
CA THR A 178 1.81 -12.64 -5.23
C THR A 178 0.64 -12.81 -6.18
N TYR A 179 0.89 -12.89 -7.49
CA TYR A 179 -0.17 -13.03 -8.50
C TYR A 179 -0.25 -14.46 -9.03
N THR A 180 -1.45 -15.04 -8.98
CA THR A 180 -1.64 -16.48 -9.21
C THR A 180 -2.49 -16.83 -10.43
N ARG A 181 -3.23 -15.86 -11.00
CA ARG A 181 -4.25 -16.12 -12.02
C ARG A 181 -3.72 -16.70 -13.34
N TYR A 182 -2.62 -16.19 -13.86
CA TYR A 182 -2.07 -16.61 -15.14
C TYR A 182 -0.70 -17.24 -14.99
N ARG A 183 -0.53 -18.45 -15.51
CA ARG A 183 0.70 -19.24 -15.37
C ARG A 183 1.94 -18.53 -15.92
N PHE A 184 1.78 -17.72 -16.97
CA PHE A 184 2.85 -16.99 -17.64
C PHE A 184 3.15 -15.59 -17.06
N PHE A 185 2.26 -15.05 -16.23
CA PHE A 185 2.38 -13.71 -15.64
C PHE A 185 2.59 -13.75 -14.13
N ARG A 186 3.09 -14.86 -13.59
CA ARG A 186 3.38 -14.97 -12.16
C ARG A 186 4.54 -14.08 -11.77
N GLY A 187 4.33 -13.17 -10.81
CA GLY A 187 5.35 -12.22 -10.37
C GLY A 187 5.08 -11.68 -8.97
N HIS A 188 6.06 -10.97 -8.45
CA HIS A 188 5.91 -10.17 -7.24
C HIS A 188 5.30 -8.82 -7.66
N TYR A 189 3.99 -8.74 -7.74
CA TYR A 189 3.28 -7.51 -8.10
C TYR A 189 2.99 -6.65 -6.88
N ASP A 190 2.78 -7.32 -5.75
CA ASP A 190 2.56 -6.71 -4.46
C ASP A 190 3.86 -6.69 -3.66
N PHE A 191 4.30 -5.48 -3.29
CA PHE A 191 5.55 -5.27 -2.57
C PHE A 191 5.51 -3.92 -1.82
N ALA A 192 6.62 -3.54 -1.19
CA ALA A 192 6.73 -2.28 -0.46
C ALA A 192 7.87 -1.41 -0.98
N THR A 193 7.68 -0.09 -0.83
CA THR A 193 8.75 0.90 -0.86
C THR A 193 8.74 1.68 0.44
N SER A 194 9.90 1.94 1.04
CA SER A 194 10.00 2.56 2.35
C SER A 194 11.19 3.50 2.47
N VAL A 195 11.07 4.47 3.36
CA VAL A 195 12.15 5.31 3.87
C VAL A 195 11.98 5.43 5.38
N GLY A 196 13.09 5.37 6.12
CA GLY A 196 13.07 5.45 7.58
C GLY A 196 12.43 4.25 8.30
N PHE A 197 12.25 3.13 7.58
CA PHE A 197 11.80 1.87 8.15
C PHE A 197 12.80 0.75 7.85
N ASP A 198 13.07 -0.06 8.85
CA ASP A 198 13.74 -1.35 8.71
C ASP A 198 12.68 -2.43 8.52
N ILE A 199 12.61 -2.99 7.30
CA ILE A 199 11.67 -4.07 6.96
C ILE A 199 12.39 -5.40 7.13
N ALA A 200 12.04 -6.16 8.16
CA ALA A 200 12.64 -7.46 8.43
C ALA A 200 12.31 -8.47 7.32
N HIS A 201 11.05 -8.51 6.90
CA HIS A 201 10.58 -9.36 5.80
C HIS A 201 9.18 -8.97 5.34
N ILE A 202 8.85 -9.32 4.10
CA ILE A 202 7.49 -9.28 3.55
C ILE A 202 7.08 -10.72 3.26
N ARG A 203 6.12 -11.22 4.02
CA ARG A 203 5.62 -12.59 3.89
C ARG A 203 4.31 -12.61 3.13
N THR A 204 4.19 -13.51 2.17
CA THR A 204 2.89 -13.82 1.54
C THR A 204 2.04 -14.65 2.50
N LEU A 205 0.75 -14.36 2.54
CA LEU A 205 -0.23 -15.14 3.30
C LEU A 205 -0.97 -16.13 2.38
N PRO A 206 -1.66 -17.13 2.95
CA PRO A 206 -2.41 -18.09 2.15
C PRO A 206 -3.37 -17.43 1.16
N GLN A 207 -3.53 -18.03 -0.01
CA GLN A 207 -4.44 -17.55 -1.03
C GLN A 207 -5.88 -17.68 -0.56
N GLY A 208 -6.63 -16.59 -0.68
CA GLY A 208 -8.07 -16.53 -0.48
C GLY A 208 -8.84 -16.43 -1.81
N LEU A 209 -9.90 -15.62 -1.82
CA LEU A 209 -10.80 -15.42 -2.98
C LEU A 209 -10.20 -14.47 -4.05
N SER A 210 -9.11 -13.80 -3.74
CA SER A 210 -8.40 -12.98 -4.71
C SER A 210 -7.45 -13.81 -5.58
N ASP A 211 -7.10 -13.28 -6.76
CA ASP A 211 -5.98 -13.77 -7.58
C ASP A 211 -4.63 -13.16 -7.16
N HIS A 212 -4.63 -12.28 -6.15
CA HIS A 212 -3.45 -11.83 -5.43
C HIS A 212 -3.38 -12.50 -4.06
N LEU A 213 -2.16 -12.79 -3.59
CA LEU A 213 -1.93 -13.19 -2.20
C LEU A 213 -1.85 -11.93 -1.34
N PRO A 214 -2.44 -11.93 -0.14
CA PRO A 214 -2.16 -10.86 0.82
C PRO A 214 -0.68 -10.89 1.21
N ILE A 215 -0.07 -9.73 1.45
CA ILE A 215 1.28 -9.63 1.99
C ILE A 215 1.25 -9.01 3.38
N LEU A 216 2.00 -9.63 4.30
CA LEU A 216 2.22 -9.14 5.67
C LEU A 216 3.63 -8.56 5.78
N ILE A 217 3.70 -7.29 6.12
CA ILE A 217 4.94 -6.53 6.32
C ILE A 217 5.15 -6.33 7.82
N THR A 218 6.33 -6.69 8.33
CA THR A 218 6.77 -6.30 9.66
C THR A 218 7.86 -5.25 9.49
N ALA A 219 7.58 -4.04 9.97
CA ALA A 219 8.44 -2.87 9.82
C ALA A 219 8.65 -2.18 11.18
N GLU A 220 9.89 -1.75 11.43
CA GLU A 220 10.27 -0.95 12.59
C GLU A 220 10.83 0.39 12.12
N VAL A 221 10.56 1.47 12.85
CA VAL A 221 11.17 2.77 12.51
C VAL A 221 12.66 2.69 12.78
N SER A 222 13.46 2.99 11.76
CA SER A 222 14.92 2.93 11.84
C SER A 222 15.47 3.86 12.88
N THR A 223 16.41 3.40 13.69
CA THR A 223 17.04 4.20 14.74
C THR A 223 17.78 5.43 14.20
N SER A 224 18.24 5.37 12.96
CA SER A 224 18.87 6.51 12.26
C SER A 224 17.90 7.63 11.88
N HIS A 225 16.59 7.38 11.92
CA HIS A 225 15.51 8.34 11.67
C HIS A 225 14.83 8.82 12.96
N ALA A 226 15.30 8.40 14.13
CA ALA A 226 14.81 8.94 15.39
C ALA A 226 15.13 10.44 15.42
N PRO A 227 14.15 11.36 15.67
CA PRO A 227 14.45 12.76 15.83
C PRO A 227 15.47 12.89 16.95
N THR A 228 16.63 13.52 16.68
CA THR A 228 17.56 13.94 17.72
C THR A 228 16.81 14.94 18.58
N GLY A 229 16.33 14.47 19.76
CA GLY A 229 15.65 15.30 20.72
C GLY A 229 16.56 16.46 21.11
N SER A 230 16.12 17.65 20.84
CA SER A 230 16.65 18.91 21.41
C SER A 230 15.73 19.33 22.54
#